data_106d15af5f70b785fff7e6cd69788ea3
#
_entry.id   106d15af5f70b785fff7e6cd69788ea3
#
_cell.length_a   1.000
_cell.length_b   1.000
_cell.length_c   1.000
_cell.angle_alpha   90.00
_cell.angle_beta   90.00
_cell.angle_gamma   90.00
#
_symmetry.space_group_name_H-M   'P 1'
#
loop_
_entity.id
_entity.type
_entity.pdbx_description
1 polymer ?
#
loop_
_entity_poly.entity_id
_entity_poly.type
_entity_poly.pdbx_seq_one_letter_code
_entity_poly.pdbx_strand_id
1 'polypeptide(L)'
;MTAEDRIATAVDAPAEEVWSLLIDVERWPAMIESYESVRRLDSGPLRVGSRAIVKQPRLPRARWKVTQLQPGRSFAWETASPGITTAGGHLVEPRGQGATITLTLRQHGPLARLAQVLLGRRTRRYLSMEMEGFRRTAESVPG
;
A
#
# COMPACT_ATOMS: atom_id res chain seq x y z
N MET A 1 5.33 7.96 19.66
CA MET A 1 6.33 8.27 18.65
C MET A 1 5.88 7.81 17.30
N THR A 2 6.00 8.64 16.28
CA THR A 2 5.51 8.35 14.94
C THR A 2 6.61 8.61 13.92
N ALA A 3 6.80 7.67 13.00
CA ALA A 3 7.70 7.80 11.86
C ALA A 3 6.89 7.63 10.59
N GLU A 4 7.13 8.46 9.58
CA GLU A 4 6.39 8.40 8.32
C GLU A 4 7.33 8.47 7.13
N ASP A 5 7.08 7.61 6.14
CA ASP A 5 7.67 7.68 4.82
C ASP A 5 6.56 7.94 3.81
N ARG A 6 6.83 8.76 2.81
CA ARG A 6 5.84 9.16 1.82
C ARG A 6 6.49 9.31 0.46
N ILE A 7 5.84 8.76 -0.56
CA ILE A 7 6.25 9.01 -1.95
C ILE A 7 5.02 9.29 -2.80
N ALA A 8 5.19 10.14 -3.79
CA ALA A 8 4.12 10.48 -4.73
C ALA A 8 4.70 10.48 -6.14
N THR A 9 3.91 10.00 -7.10
CA THR A 9 4.35 9.88 -8.48
C THR A 9 3.19 10.13 -9.42
N ALA A 10 3.44 10.87 -10.50
CA ALA A 10 2.48 11.03 -11.58
C ALA A 10 2.40 9.74 -12.39
N VAL A 11 1.19 9.37 -12.78
CA VAL A 11 0.92 8.15 -13.54
C VAL A 11 0.08 8.52 -14.76
N ASP A 12 0.49 8.00 -15.91
CA ASP A 12 -0.18 8.28 -17.18
C ASP A 12 -1.32 7.26 -17.39
N ALA A 13 -2.33 7.35 -16.54
CA ALA A 13 -3.53 6.54 -16.60
C ALA A 13 -4.64 7.24 -15.82
N PRO A 14 -5.93 7.05 -16.19
CA PRO A 14 -7.03 7.68 -15.48
C PRO A 14 -7.10 7.23 -14.01
N ALA A 15 -7.52 8.13 -13.14
CA ALA A 15 -7.59 7.87 -11.71
C ALA A 15 -8.44 6.64 -11.37
N GLU A 16 -9.53 6.42 -12.08
CA GLU A 16 -10.42 5.27 -11.83
C GLU A 16 -9.75 3.92 -12.16
N GLU A 17 -8.90 3.88 -13.18
CA GLU A 17 -8.12 2.68 -13.50
C GLU A 17 -7.07 2.41 -12.41
N VAL A 18 -6.40 3.48 -11.97
CA VAL A 18 -5.43 3.38 -10.88
C VAL A 18 -6.11 2.89 -9.61
N TRP A 19 -7.27 3.44 -9.29
CA TRP A 19 -8.03 3.02 -8.12
C TRP A 19 -8.35 1.52 -8.15
N SER A 20 -8.76 1.02 -9.32
CA SER A 20 -9.07 -0.40 -9.48
C SER A 20 -7.88 -1.30 -9.15
N LEU A 21 -6.66 -0.85 -9.46
CA LEU A 21 -5.45 -1.59 -9.12
C LEU A 21 -5.14 -1.51 -7.64
N LEU A 22 -5.33 -0.35 -7.03
CA LEU A 22 -5.03 -0.14 -5.61
C LEU A 22 -5.89 -1.04 -4.71
N ILE A 23 -7.17 -1.21 -5.02
CA ILE A 23 -8.07 -1.99 -4.18
C ILE A 23 -8.06 -3.49 -4.48
N ASP A 24 -7.43 -3.91 -5.57
CA ASP A 24 -7.36 -5.32 -5.94
C ASP A 24 -6.12 -5.96 -5.29
N VAL A 25 -6.14 -6.00 -3.98
CA VAL A 25 -4.95 -6.34 -3.18
C VAL A 25 -4.44 -7.77 -3.42
N GLU A 26 -5.31 -8.69 -3.80
CA GLU A 26 -4.88 -10.06 -4.08
C GLU A 26 -4.08 -10.18 -5.37
N ARG A 27 -4.13 -9.18 -6.25
CA ARG A 27 -3.31 -9.13 -7.46
C ARG A 27 -1.97 -8.44 -7.24
N TRP A 28 -1.76 -7.83 -6.10
CA TRP A 28 -0.49 -7.12 -5.83
C TRP A 28 0.75 -7.98 -6.07
N PRO A 29 0.80 -9.27 -5.67
CA PRO A 29 1.99 -10.08 -5.95
C PRO A 29 2.33 -10.20 -7.44
N ALA A 30 1.34 -10.10 -8.31
CA ALA A 30 1.58 -10.14 -9.76
C ALA A 30 2.11 -8.81 -10.31
N MET A 31 1.92 -7.72 -9.58
CA MET A 31 2.30 -6.36 -10.01
C MET A 31 3.52 -5.82 -9.28
N ILE A 32 3.73 -6.24 -8.04
CA ILE A 32 4.67 -5.61 -7.12
C ILE A 32 5.64 -6.66 -6.59
N GLU A 33 6.93 -6.46 -6.85
CA GLU A 33 7.96 -7.42 -6.46
C GLU A 33 8.09 -7.59 -4.96
N SER A 34 7.71 -6.58 -4.17
CA SER A 34 7.82 -6.64 -2.71
C SER A 34 6.68 -7.39 -2.03
N TYR A 35 5.82 -8.06 -2.79
CA TYR A 35 4.73 -8.88 -2.24
C TYR A 35 4.84 -10.30 -2.78
N GLU A 36 4.93 -11.28 -1.88
CA GLU A 36 4.93 -12.70 -2.25
C GLU A 36 3.52 -13.25 -2.34
N SER A 37 2.66 -12.90 -1.39
CA SER A 37 1.25 -13.32 -1.39
C SER A 37 0.39 -12.34 -0.61
N VAL A 38 -0.86 -12.20 -1.06
CA VAL A 38 -1.90 -11.47 -0.35
C VAL A 38 -3.16 -12.30 -0.43
N ARG A 39 -3.73 -12.66 0.73
CA ARG A 39 -4.96 -13.46 0.77
C ARG A 39 -5.98 -12.77 1.65
N ARG A 40 -7.09 -12.37 1.05
CA ARG A 40 -8.19 -11.76 1.79
C ARG A 40 -8.91 -12.81 2.65
N LEU A 41 -9.34 -12.38 3.82
CA LEU A 41 -10.10 -13.23 4.74
C LEU A 41 -11.60 -13.03 4.61
N ASP A 42 -12.03 -12.11 3.75
CA ASP A 42 -13.43 -11.83 3.45
C ASP A 42 -13.62 -11.80 1.93
N SER A 43 -14.85 -11.64 1.50
CA SER A 43 -15.20 -11.58 0.07
C SER A 43 -15.99 -10.32 -0.22
N GLY A 44 -16.21 -10.05 -1.52
CA GLY A 44 -16.90 -8.85 -1.96
C GLY A 44 -15.99 -7.65 -2.04
N PRO A 45 -16.55 -6.45 -2.22
CA PRO A 45 -15.73 -5.24 -2.34
C PRO A 45 -14.89 -5.00 -1.08
N LEU A 46 -13.69 -4.45 -1.27
CA LEU A 46 -12.85 -4.04 -0.15
C LEU A 46 -13.57 -2.94 0.63
N ARG A 47 -13.56 -3.05 1.96
CA ARG A 47 -14.27 -2.11 2.83
C ARG A 47 -13.55 -1.97 4.16
N VAL A 48 -13.94 -0.98 4.94
CA VAL A 48 -13.43 -0.83 6.30
C VAL A 48 -13.74 -2.10 7.07
N GLY A 49 -12.72 -2.66 7.72
CA GLY A 49 -12.81 -3.94 8.42
C GLY A 49 -12.36 -5.14 7.61
N SER A 50 -12.18 -5.00 6.29
CA SER A 50 -11.62 -6.08 5.46
C SER A 50 -10.23 -6.43 5.97
N ARG A 51 -9.91 -7.72 6.00
CA ARG A 51 -8.62 -8.23 6.47
C ARG A 51 -7.97 -9.09 5.41
N ALA A 52 -6.63 -9.06 5.42
CA ALA A 52 -5.84 -9.90 4.52
C ALA A 52 -4.57 -10.35 5.22
N ILE A 53 -4.10 -11.54 4.84
CA ILE A 53 -2.79 -12.03 5.27
C ILE A 53 -1.80 -11.70 4.16
N VAL A 54 -0.76 -10.97 4.50
CA VAL A 54 0.24 -10.48 3.56
C VAL A 54 1.59 -11.08 3.90
N LYS A 55 2.28 -11.60 2.87
CA LYS A 55 3.65 -12.09 3.00
C LYS A 55 4.55 -11.26 2.08
N GLN A 56 5.56 -10.64 2.67
CA GLN A 56 6.60 -9.90 1.94
C GLN A 56 7.95 -10.57 2.18
N PRO A 57 8.91 -10.42 1.24
CA PRO A 57 10.24 -11.04 1.42
C PRO A 57 10.90 -10.59 2.72
N ARG A 58 11.49 -11.53 3.43
CA ARG A 58 12.23 -11.29 4.68
C ARG A 58 11.37 -10.78 5.84
N LEU A 59 10.06 -10.82 5.69
CA LEU A 59 9.14 -10.42 6.76
C LEU A 59 8.22 -11.59 7.08
N PRO A 60 7.79 -11.74 8.33
CA PRO A 60 6.80 -12.76 8.66
C PRO A 60 5.44 -12.40 8.04
N ARG A 61 4.57 -13.40 7.91
CA ARG A 61 3.19 -13.14 7.52
C ARG A 61 2.56 -12.18 8.49
N ALA A 62 1.82 -11.21 7.97
CA ALA A 62 1.17 -10.19 8.77
C ALA A 62 -0.30 -10.09 8.37
N ARG A 63 -1.14 -9.85 9.36
CA ARG A 63 -2.56 -9.61 9.14
C ARG A 63 -2.79 -8.11 9.09
N TRP A 64 -3.32 -7.65 7.97
CA TRP A 64 -3.64 -6.24 7.76
C TRP A 64 -5.15 -6.06 7.76
N LYS A 65 -5.60 -4.93 8.31
CA LYS A 65 -7.02 -4.59 8.38
C LYS A 65 -7.24 -3.20 7.80
N VAL A 66 -8.21 -3.08 6.90
CA VAL A 66 -8.58 -1.78 6.33
C VAL A 66 -9.24 -0.94 7.41
N THR A 67 -8.70 0.25 7.66
CA THR A 67 -9.16 1.17 8.69
C THR A 67 -9.86 2.40 8.12
N GLN A 68 -9.57 2.76 6.87
CA GLN A 68 -10.20 3.89 6.19
C GLN A 68 -10.38 3.54 4.73
N LEU A 69 -11.47 4.00 4.13
CA LEU A 69 -11.69 3.82 2.70
C LEU A 69 -12.66 4.88 2.18
N GLN A 70 -12.21 5.65 1.19
CA GLN A 70 -13.02 6.57 0.43
C GLN A 70 -13.05 6.09 -1.01
N PRO A 71 -14.19 5.56 -1.50
CA PRO A 71 -14.25 4.96 -2.83
C PRO A 71 -13.73 5.89 -3.94
N GLY A 72 -12.88 5.34 -4.81
CA GLY A 72 -12.29 6.08 -5.90
C GLY A 72 -11.15 7.00 -5.51
N ARG A 73 -10.78 7.08 -4.23
CA ARG A 73 -9.80 8.04 -3.79
C ARG A 73 -8.70 7.46 -2.90
N SER A 74 -9.07 6.81 -1.81
CA SER A 74 -8.04 6.34 -0.87
C SER A 74 -8.49 5.16 -0.03
N PHE A 75 -7.51 4.37 0.39
CA PHE A 75 -7.70 3.45 1.50
C PHE A 75 -6.43 3.35 2.32
N ALA A 76 -6.60 3.00 3.59
CA ALA A 76 -5.50 2.73 4.49
C ALA A 76 -5.78 1.45 5.25
N TRP A 77 -4.73 0.71 5.53
CA TRP A 77 -4.82 -0.47 6.37
C TRP A 77 -3.66 -0.52 7.37
N GLU A 78 -3.83 -1.33 8.40
CA GLU A 78 -2.87 -1.41 9.50
C GLU A 78 -2.56 -2.83 9.88
N THR A 79 -1.35 -3.03 10.39
CA THR A 79 -0.95 -4.25 11.07
C THR A 79 -0.25 -3.88 12.38
N ALA A 80 -0.42 -4.71 13.40
CA ALA A 80 0.18 -4.46 14.71
C ALA A 80 1.12 -5.60 15.09
N SER A 81 2.25 -5.21 15.68
CA SER A 81 3.22 -6.12 16.29
C SER A 81 3.56 -5.56 17.66
N PRO A 82 4.19 -6.34 18.56
CA PRO A 82 4.58 -5.80 19.86
C PRO A 82 5.42 -4.54 19.73
N GLY A 83 4.95 -3.45 20.32
CA GLY A 83 5.66 -2.18 20.37
C GLY A 83 5.55 -1.30 19.13
N ILE A 84 4.83 -1.74 18.08
CA ILE A 84 4.74 -0.98 16.84
C ILE A 84 3.45 -1.28 16.08
N THR A 85 2.80 -0.22 15.60
CA THR A 85 1.68 -0.32 14.67
C THR A 85 2.10 0.31 13.35
N THR A 86 1.88 -0.39 12.24
CA THR A 86 2.24 0.07 10.91
C THR A 86 0.98 0.31 10.10
N ALA A 87 0.85 1.51 9.53
CA ALA A 87 -0.27 1.88 8.67
C ALA A 87 0.22 2.20 7.27
N GLY A 88 -0.39 1.57 6.27
CA GLY A 88 -0.10 1.85 4.87
C GLY A 88 -1.25 2.63 4.26
N GLY A 89 -0.93 3.77 3.64
CA GLY A 89 -1.92 4.63 2.99
C GLY A 89 -1.75 4.64 1.49
N HIS A 90 -2.88 4.70 0.78
CA HIS A 90 -2.93 4.67 -0.69
C HIS A 90 -3.91 5.73 -1.13
N LEU A 91 -3.42 6.73 -1.85
CA LEU A 91 -4.25 7.86 -2.32
C LEU A 91 -4.05 8.01 -3.83
N VAL A 92 -5.15 8.16 -4.55
CA VAL A 92 -5.11 8.51 -5.97
C VAL A 92 -5.88 9.79 -6.18
N GLU A 93 -5.29 10.71 -6.96
CA GLU A 93 -5.91 11.99 -7.29
C GLU A 93 -5.85 12.20 -8.79
N PRO A 94 -6.94 12.66 -9.42
CA PRO A 94 -6.91 13.00 -10.83
C PRO A 94 -5.91 14.13 -11.09
N ARG A 95 -5.22 14.06 -12.22
CA ARG A 95 -4.30 15.09 -12.65
C ARG A 95 -4.41 15.21 -14.17
N GLY A 96 -5.24 16.13 -14.65
CA GLY A 96 -5.58 16.18 -16.07
C GLY A 96 -6.23 14.88 -16.49
N GLN A 97 -5.70 14.22 -17.49
CA GLN A 97 -6.18 12.92 -17.94
C GLN A 97 -5.48 11.75 -17.21
N GLY A 98 -4.45 12.06 -16.46
CA GLY A 98 -3.73 11.08 -15.68
C GLY A 98 -4.08 11.15 -14.20
N ALA A 99 -3.17 10.68 -13.36
CA ALA A 99 -3.38 10.62 -11.93
C ALA A 99 -2.08 10.80 -11.18
N THR A 100 -2.18 11.11 -9.90
CA THR A 100 -1.06 11.05 -8.97
C THR A 100 -1.37 9.99 -7.93
N ILE A 101 -0.44 9.07 -7.69
CA ILE A 101 -0.52 8.11 -6.60
C ILE A 101 0.36 8.61 -5.47
N THR A 102 -0.17 8.61 -4.26
CA THR A 102 0.61 8.88 -3.06
C THR A 102 0.55 7.66 -2.15
N LEU A 103 1.71 7.12 -1.80
CA LEU A 103 1.82 6.02 -0.86
C LEU A 103 2.47 6.53 0.42
N THR A 104 1.92 6.14 1.56
CA THR A 104 2.47 6.50 2.86
C THR A 104 2.65 5.25 3.70
N LEU A 105 3.69 5.25 4.51
CA LEU A 105 3.86 4.24 5.54
C LEU A 105 4.12 4.98 6.84
N ARG A 106 3.23 4.76 7.80
CA ARG A 106 3.34 5.37 9.12
C ARG A 106 3.54 4.29 10.16
N GLN A 107 4.53 4.46 10.99
CA GLN A 107 4.80 3.56 12.10
C GLN A 107 4.69 4.33 13.39
N HIS A 108 4.01 3.74 14.39
CA HIS A 108 3.85 4.40 15.65
C HIS A 108 3.93 3.40 16.80
N GLY A 109 4.31 3.89 17.99
CA GLY A 109 4.53 3.06 19.15
C GLY A 109 5.95 3.23 19.69
N PRO A 110 6.28 2.61 20.84
CA PRO A 110 7.59 2.79 21.45
C PRO A 110 8.77 2.32 20.61
N LEU A 111 8.57 1.37 19.70
CA LEU A 111 9.64 0.85 18.84
C LEU A 111 9.68 1.47 17.43
N ALA A 112 8.82 2.46 17.15
CA ALA A 112 8.72 3.02 15.80
C ALA A 112 10.04 3.68 15.35
N ARG A 113 10.68 4.44 16.21
CA ARG A 113 11.94 5.11 15.88
C ARG A 113 13.06 4.11 15.66
N LEU A 114 13.13 3.08 16.50
CA LEU A 114 14.13 2.04 16.34
C LEU A 114 13.94 1.30 15.02
N ALA A 115 12.70 0.96 14.66
CA ALA A 115 12.39 0.32 13.40
C ALA A 115 12.80 1.20 12.22
N GLN A 116 12.56 2.52 12.30
CA GLN A 116 12.96 3.44 11.25
C GLN A 116 14.48 3.47 11.07
N VAL A 117 15.24 3.49 12.17
CA VAL A 117 16.70 3.50 12.10
C VAL A 117 17.23 2.20 11.50
N LEU A 118 16.72 1.05 11.94
CA LEU A 118 17.23 -0.25 11.53
C LEU A 118 16.72 -0.71 10.17
N LEU A 119 15.48 -0.39 9.83
CA LEU A 119 14.79 -0.92 8.65
C LEU A 119 14.33 0.15 7.66
N GLY A 120 14.68 1.41 7.89
CA GLY A 120 14.21 2.51 7.06
C GLY A 120 14.57 2.38 5.58
N ARG A 121 15.76 1.88 5.25
CA ARG A 121 16.15 1.63 3.85
C ARG A 121 15.26 0.59 3.20
N ARG A 122 15.00 -0.51 3.89
CA ARG A 122 14.13 -1.57 3.38
C ARG A 122 12.72 -1.07 3.19
N THR A 123 12.22 -0.32 4.16
CA THR A 123 10.89 0.27 4.11
C THR A 123 10.73 1.17 2.89
N ARG A 124 11.68 2.08 2.67
CA ARG A 124 11.64 2.99 1.52
C ARG A 124 11.78 2.23 0.20
N ARG A 125 12.61 1.19 0.17
CA ARG A 125 12.77 0.36 -1.01
C ARG A 125 11.48 -0.37 -1.35
N TYR A 126 10.81 -0.95 -0.36
CA TYR A 126 9.53 -1.64 -0.58
C TYR A 126 8.46 -0.66 -1.06
N LEU A 127 8.43 0.54 -0.49
CA LEU A 127 7.49 1.58 -0.91
C LEU A 127 7.74 1.99 -2.37
N SER A 128 9.00 2.12 -2.77
CA SER A 128 9.37 2.43 -4.16
C SER A 128 8.99 1.30 -5.11
N MET A 129 9.16 0.05 -4.70
CA MET A 129 8.78 -1.12 -5.51
C MET A 129 7.27 -1.19 -5.68
N GLU A 130 6.52 -0.86 -4.63
CA GLU A 130 5.08 -0.81 -4.68
C GLU A 130 4.61 0.27 -5.67
N MET A 131 5.17 1.47 -5.57
CA MET A 131 4.86 2.55 -6.48
C MET A 131 5.15 2.18 -7.93
N GLU A 132 6.32 1.62 -8.19
CA GLU A 132 6.71 1.24 -9.55
C GLU A 132 5.82 0.14 -10.11
N GLY A 133 5.39 -0.81 -9.27
CA GLY A 133 4.46 -1.85 -9.68
C GLY A 133 3.11 -1.29 -10.10
N PHE A 134 2.56 -0.37 -9.33
CA PHE A 134 1.29 0.28 -9.68
C PHE A 134 1.43 1.12 -10.94
N ARG A 135 2.47 1.95 -11.02
CA ARG A 135 2.69 2.81 -12.17
C ARG A 135 2.82 2.01 -13.46
N ARG A 136 3.71 1.02 -13.46
CA ARG A 136 3.96 0.18 -14.64
C ARG A 136 2.70 -0.55 -15.09
N THR A 137 1.96 -1.11 -14.14
CA THR A 137 0.74 -1.86 -14.46
C THR A 137 -0.34 -0.94 -15.01
N ALA A 138 -0.53 0.22 -14.39
CA ALA A 138 -1.53 1.19 -14.83
C ALA A 138 -1.21 1.72 -16.23
N GLU A 139 0.07 2.04 -16.50
CA GLU A 139 0.48 2.60 -17.77
C GLU A 139 0.52 1.58 -18.91
N SER A 140 0.51 0.29 -18.59
CA SER A 140 0.51 -0.76 -19.61
C SER A 140 -0.90 -1.09 -20.14
N VAL A 141 -1.94 -0.62 -19.46
CA VAL A 141 -3.32 -0.86 -19.90
C VAL A 141 -3.62 0.01 -21.11
N PRO A 142 -4.08 -0.56 -22.24
CA PRO A 142 -4.47 0.25 -23.39
C PRO A 142 -5.61 1.17 -23.00
N GLY A 143 -5.37 2.46 -23.14
CA GLY A 143 -6.33 3.49 -22.72
C GLY A 143 -7.46 3.68 -23.67
#